data_9bca5ebd4d31474d986f1dc9beb3dae4
#
_entry.id   9bca5ebd4d31474d986f1dc9beb3dae4
#
_cell.length_a   1.000
_cell.length_b   1.000
_cell.length_c   1.000
_cell.angle_alpha   90.00
_cell.angle_beta   90.00
_cell.angle_gamma   90.00
#
_symmetry.space_group_name_H-M   'P 1'
#
loop_
_entity.id
_entity.type
_entity.pdbx_description
1 polymer ?
#
loop_
_entity_poly.entity_id
_entity_poly.type
_entity_poly.pdbx_seq_one_letter_code
_entity_poly.pdbx_strand_id
1 'polypeptide(L)'
;RPLYPASAVKIMTCLVALENSSLDEQVTMTATGVSGVTDGGANISSQLDEVFTMEQCLYAIMVASANDIALQVAEHVGGSVDAFVQIMNTRAQELGCTNTVFTNPTGLPDENQHITAHDMALIMEAAMANDTFRTIAATTSYTLPATNVSGGERVLTNNFTMINSTSDGYYKPCIGGKEGYTEASGSTLVCEASKNNMKLVCIVLNGASGVTDDEAIALLNYGFDNFAPLTIADDDFNRLSGGTVIAPNGATEDNLTTEDTSSDGQITRQYYFGGTPVGTAILEDAEQQTNDAAVTGQKNMEAAQAYSASHTTAPYYIIGAIGAAFLLFFLFLMIKVIKS
;
A
#
# COMPACT_ATOMS: atom_id res chain seq x y z
N ARG A 1 1.82 -21.43 5.78
CA ARG A 1 1.21 -22.53 4.99
C ARG A 1 0.34 -21.93 3.90
N PRO A 2 0.47 -22.38 2.63
CA PRO A 2 -0.41 -21.94 1.53
C PRO A 2 -1.86 -22.43 1.75
N LEU A 3 -2.82 -21.54 1.42
CA LEU A 3 -4.26 -21.77 1.53
C LEU A 3 -5.00 -21.13 0.37
N TYR A 4 -6.24 -21.54 0.13
CA TYR A 4 -7.09 -20.89 -0.88
C TYR A 4 -7.54 -19.50 -0.41
N PRO A 5 -7.37 -18.46 -1.24
CA PRO A 5 -7.64 -17.07 -0.85
C PRO A 5 -9.11 -16.65 -0.91
N ALA A 6 -9.96 -17.35 -1.67
CA ALA A 6 -11.30 -16.89 -2.04
C ALA A 6 -11.26 -15.46 -2.62
N SER A 7 -12.32 -14.65 -2.38
CA SER A 7 -12.43 -13.28 -2.90
C SER A 7 -11.39 -12.28 -2.39
N ALA A 8 -10.50 -12.68 -1.46
CA ALA A 8 -9.33 -11.85 -1.09
C ALA A 8 -8.39 -11.60 -2.29
N VAL A 9 -8.38 -12.49 -3.30
CA VAL A 9 -7.67 -12.26 -4.58
C VAL A 9 -8.01 -10.91 -5.21
N LYS A 10 -9.25 -10.42 -5.04
CA LYS A 10 -9.71 -9.18 -5.64
C LYS A 10 -8.95 -7.93 -5.18
N ILE A 11 -8.26 -8.01 -4.04
CA ILE A 11 -7.32 -6.97 -3.59
C ILE A 11 -6.18 -6.84 -4.61
N MET A 12 -5.56 -7.96 -5.01
CA MET A 12 -4.52 -7.97 -6.04
C MET A 12 -5.10 -7.56 -7.41
N THR A 13 -6.29 -8.03 -7.76
CA THR A 13 -6.96 -7.65 -9.01
C THR A 13 -7.15 -6.14 -9.12
N CYS A 14 -7.63 -5.50 -8.04
CA CYS A 14 -7.81 -4.05 -8.01
C CYS A 14 -6.47 -3.30 -7.98
N LEU A 15 -5.47 -3.80 -7.25
CA LEU A 15 -4.13 -3.22 -7.24
C LEU A 15 -3.52 -3.18 -8.65
N VAL A 16 -3.50 -4.32 -9.34
CA VAL A 16 -2.98 -4.40 -10.71
C VAL A 16 -3.76 -3.51 -11.68
N ALA A 17 -5.09 -3.46 -11.56
CA ALA A 17 -5.91 -2.58 -12.40
C ALA A 17 -5.58 -1.10 -12.14
N LEU A 18 -5.42 -0.67 -10.90
CA LEU A 18 -5.07 0.71 -10.53
C LEU A 18 -3.67 1.10 -11.00
N GLU A 19 -2.73 0.17 -11.05
CA GLU A 19 -1.36 0.40 -11.51
C GLU A 19 -1.24 0.46 -13.04
N ASN A 20 -2.23 -0.08 -13.81
CA ASN A 20 -2.13 -0.25 -15.26
C ASN A 20 -3.24 0.43 -16.07
N SER A 21 -4.15 1.17 -15.42
CA SER A 21 -5.26 1.85 -16.11
C SER A 21 -5.64 3.16 -15.41
N SER A 22 -6.33 4.05 -16.13
CA SER A 22 -6.92 5.25 -15.54
C SER A 22 -8.38 5.01 -15.14
N LEU A 23 -8.83 5.73 -14.11
CA LEU A 23 -10.16 5.54 -13.51
C LEU A 23 -11.33 5.84 -14.46
N ASP A 24 -11.11 6.71 -15.43
CA ASP A 24 -12.09 7.15 -16.44
C ASP A 24 -12.10 6.27 -17.69
N GLU A 25 -11.18 5.29 -17.77
CA GLU A 25 -11.16 4.32 -18.87
C GLU A 25 -12.49 3.58 -19.00
N GLN A 26 -12.96 3.41 -20.26
CA GLN A 26 -14.21 2.73 -20.54
C GLN A 26 -13.99 1.23 -20.71
N VAL A 27 -14.55 0.45 -19.82
CA VAL A 27 -14.52 -1.02 -19.83
C VAL A 27 -15.81 -1.53 -20.44
N THR A 28 -15.74 -2.17 -21.60
CA THR A 28 -16.89 -2.76 -22.28
C THR A 28 -16.98 -4.24 -21.93
N MET A 29 -18.16 -4.67 -21.49
CA MET A 29 -18.44 -6.07 -21.16
C MET A 29 -18.45 -6.95 -22.41
N THR A 30 -17.65 -7.97 -22.42
CA THR A 30 -17.58 -9.00 -23.46
C THR A 30 -18.15 -10.33 -22.94
N ALA A 31 -18.09 -11.36 -23.75
CA ALA A 31 -18.47 -12.73 -23.35
C ALA A 31 -17.60 -13.21 -22.16
N THR A 32 -16.37 -12.75 -22.03
CA THR A 32 -15.45 -13.10 -20.92
C THR A 32 -16.07 -12.74 -19.56
N GLY A 33 -16.53 -11.52 -19.37
CA GLY A 33 -17.19 -11.10 -18.12
C GLY A 33 -18.57 -11.72 -17.97
N VAL A 34 -19.41 -11.61 -19.01
CA VAL A 34 -20.83 -11.99 -18.92
C VAL A 34 -21.05 -13.49 -18.75
N SER A 35 -20.26 -14.33 -19.43
CA SER A 35 -20.42 -15.79 -19.43
C SER A 35 -19.34 -16.52 -18.63
N GLY A 36 -18.30 -15.81 -18.15
CA GLY A 36 -17.19 -16.42 -17.42
C GLY A 36 -17.52 -16.86 -15.99
N VAL A 37 -18.64 -16.39 -15.43
CA VAL A 37 -19.08 -16.77 -14.09
C VAL A 37 -20.08 -17.93 -14.20
N THR A 38 -19.57 -19.16 -14.13
CA THR A 38 -20.38 -20.38 -14.33
C THR A 38 -20.97 -20.96 -13.05
N ASP A 39 -20.43 -20.63 -11.87
CA ASP A 39 -20.68 -21.37 -10.63
C ASP A 39 -21.56 -20.61 -9.61
N GLY A 40 -22.38 -19.67 -10.09
CA GLY A 40 -23.27 -18.90 -9.22
C GLY A 40 -22.55 -17.94 -8.27
N GLY A 41 -21.28 -17.64 -8.54
CA GLY A 41 -20.48 -16.68 -7.77
C GLY A 41 -21.06 -15.26 -7.82
N ALA A 42 -20.66 -14.43 -6.86
CA ALA A 42 -21.09 -13.03 -6.77
C ALA A 42 -20.85 -12.29 -8.09
N ASN A 43 -21.86 -11.56 -8.58
CA ASN A 43 -21.82 -10.77 -9.81
C ASN A 43 -22.83 -9.63 -9.71
N ILE A 44 -22.75 -8.66 -10.61
CA ILE A 44 -23.70 -7.53 -10.69
C ILE A 44 -24.68 -7.67 -11.86
N SER A 45 -24.76 -8.86 -12.46
CA SER A 45 -25.58 -9.16 -13.64
C SER A 45 -25.30 -8.21 -14.81
N SER A 46 -24.00 -7.99 -15.08
CA SER A 46 -23.56 -7.21 -16.23
C SER A 46 -23.99 -7.86 -17.54
N GLN A 47 -24.21 -7.03 -18.56
CA GLN A 47 -24.73 -7.49 -19.85
C GLN A 47 -23.69 -7.28 -20.95
N LEU A 48 -23.80 -8.04 -22.03
CA LEU A 48 -22.93 -7.88 -23.20
C LEU A 48 -23.04 -6.44 -23.74
N ASP A 49 -21.91 -5.88 -24.15
CA ASP A 49 -21.77 -4.51 -24.64
C ASP A 49 -22.11 -3.41 -23.59
N GLU A 50 -22.35 -3.79 -22.34
CA GLU A 50 -22.51 -2.82 -21.26
C GLU A 50 -21.15 -2.15 -20.95
N VAL A 51 -21.18 -0.83 -20.74
CA VAL A 51 -19.96 -0.02 -20.54
C VAL A 51 -19.97 0.59 -19.15
N PHE A 52 -18.85 0.39 -18.45
CA PHE A 52 -18.55 0.98 -17.15
C PHE A 52 -17.26 1.78 -17.22
N THR A 53 -17.04 2.74 -16.33
CA THR A 53 -15.71 3.27 -16.10
C THR A 53 -14.87 2.28 -15.27
N MET A 54 -13.55 2.35 -15.36
CA MET A 54 -12.67 1.53 -14.51
C MET A 54 -12.98 1.77 -13.03
N GLU A 55 -13.23 3.01 -12.61
CA GLU A 55 -13.65 3.33 -11.25
C GLU A 55 -14.89 2.53 -10.82
N GLN A 56 -15.94 2.51 -11.65
CA GLN A 56 -17.16 1.75 -11.40
C GLN A 56 -16.88 0.25 -11.30
N CYS A 57 -15.98 -0.27 -12.13
CA CYS A 57 -15.54 -1.66 -12.09
C CYS A 57 -14.86 -1.99 -10.75
N LEU A 58 -13.95 -1.15 -10.28
CA LEU A 58 -13.24 -1.36 -9.02
C LEU A 58 -14.20 -1.33 -7.81
N TYR A 59 -15.16 -0.41 -7.80
CA TYR A 59 -16.23 -0.44 -6.79
C TYR A 59 -17.06 -1.72 -6.86
N ALA A 60 -17.42 -2.18 -8.05
CA ALA A 60 -18.18 -3.43 -8.21
C ALA A 60 -17.38 -4.66 -7.71
N ILE A 61 -16.10 -4.71 -8.00
CA ILE A 61 -15.17 -5.77 -7.55
C ILE A 61 -15.06 -5.80 -6.03
N MET A 62 -14.83 -4.66 -5.39
CA MET A 62 -14.59 -4.63 -3.94
C MET A 62 -15.88 -4.65 -3.13
N VAL A 63 -16.89 -3.88 -3.51
CA VAL A 63 -18.15 -3.73 -2.75
C VAL A 63 -19.08 -4.91 -2.96
N ALA A 64 -19.36 -5.30 -4.21
CA ALA A 64 -20.25 -6.42 -4.52
C ALA A 64 -19.52 -7.76 -4.73
N SER A 65 -18.18 -7.76 -4.64
CA SER A 65 -17.38 -8.95 -4.95
C SER A 65 -17.59 -9.51 -6.36
N ALA A 66 -17.89 -8.63 -7.33
CA ALA A 66 -18.38 -8.97 -8.67
C ALA A 66 -17.33 -9.75 -9.48
N ASN A 67 -17.58 -11.03 -9.74
CA ASN A 67 -16.67 -11.89 -10.51
C ASN A 67 -16.76 -11.59 -12.01
N ASP A 68 -17.94 -11.26 -12.54
CA ASP A 68 -18.16 -10.84 -13.92
C ASP A 68 -17.30 -9.61 -14.27
N ILE A 69 -17.28 -8.63 -13.39
CA ILE A 69 -16.47 -7.44 -13.57
C ILE A 69 -14.97 -7.72 -13.38
N ALA A 70 -14.60 -8.59 -12.42
CA ALA A 70 -13.20 -8.95 -12.21
C ALA A 70 -12.58 -9.64 -13.44
N LEU A 71 -13.35 -10.53 -14.10
CA LEU A 71 -12.95 -11.17 -15.36
C LEU A 71 -12.83 -10.15 -16.50
N GLN A 72 -13.79 -9.22 -16.60
CA GLN A 72 -13.75 -8.21 -17.64
C GLN A 72 -12.62 -7.22 -17.47
N VAL A 73 -12.33 -6.78 -16.24
CA VAL A 73 -11.17 -5.94 -15.94
C VAL A 73 -9.87 -6.66 -16.29
N ALA A 74 -9.79 -7.94 -15.98
CA ALA A 74 -8.61 -8.74 -16.32
C ALA A 74 -8.41 -8.83 -17.85
N GLU A 75 -9.46 -9.06 -18.62
CA GLU A 75 -9.38 -9.05 -20.09
C GLU A 75 -9.01 -7.66 -20.62
N HIS A 76 -9.62 -6.60 -20.07
CA HIS A 76 -9.40 -5.22 -20.51
C HIS A 76 -7.94 -4.79 -20.29
N VAL A 77 -7.40 -5.00 -19.09
CA VAL A 77 -6.05 -4.56 -18.70
C VAL A 77 -4.96 -5.46 -19.29
N GLY A 78 -5.19 -6.78 -19.26
CA GLY A 78 -4.19 -7.75 -19.70
C GLY A 78 -4.28 -8.11 -21.19
N GLY A 79 -5.36 -7.72 -21.88
CA GLY A 79 -5.69 -8.21 -23.22
C GLY A 79 -6.26 -9.65 -23.22
N SER A 80 -6.09 -10.39 -22.14
CA SER A 80 -6.74 -11.66 -21.82
C SER A 80 -6.68 -11.91 -20.31
N VAL A 81 -7.57 -12.77 -19.79
CA VAL A 81 -7.53 -13.19 -18.37
C VAL A 81 -6.19 -13.84 -18.02
N ASP A 82 -5.67 -14.71 -18.89
CA ASP A 82 -4.39 -15.39 -18.64
C ASP A 82 -3.21 -14.41 -18.58
N ALA A 83 -3.16 -13.42 -19.46
CA ALA A 83 -2.12 -12.40 -19.45
C ALA A 83 -2.22 -11.52 -18.18
N PHE A 84 -3.42 -11.16 -17.75
CA PHE A 84 -3.62 -10.44 -16.50
C PHE A 84 -3.16 -11.25 -15.28
N VAL A 85 -3.45 -12.55 -15.25
CA VAL A 85 -2.97 -13.45 -14.18
C VAL A 85 -1.45 -13.50 -14.14
N GLN A 86 -0.77 -13.45 -15.29
CA GLN A 86 0.70 -13.33 -15.32
C GLN A 86 1.17 -12.01 -14.70
N ILE A 87 0.48 -10.89 -14.97
CA ILE A 87 0.79 -9.61 -14.34
C ILE A 87 0.59 -9.70 -12.83
N MET A 88 -0.51 -10.30 -12.35
CA MET A 88 -0.75 -10.53 -10.92
C MET A 88 0.39 -11.31 -10.27
N ASN A 89 0.85 -12.39 -10.88
CA ASN A 89 1.94 -13.21 -10.34
C ASN A 89 3.29 -12.48 -10.37
N THR A 90 3.57 -11.73 -11.43
CA THR A 90 4.76 -10.88 -11.49
C THR A 90 4.74 -9.84 -10.39
N ARG A 91 3.60 -9.16 -10.21
CA ARG A 91 3.45 -8.16 -9.17
C ARG A 91 3.59 -8.73 -7.76
N ALA A 92 3.05 -9.93 -7.52
CA ALA A 92 3.25 -10.64 -6.26
C ALA A 92 4.75 -10.89 -5.97
N GLN A 93 5.52 -11.32 -6.97
CA GLN A 93 6.97 -11.52 -6.82
C GLN A 93 7.70 -10.20 -6.51
N GLU A 94 7.34 -9.09 -7.19
CA GLU A 94 7.90 -7.75 -6.93
C GLU A 94 7.61 -7.27 -5.51
N LEU A 95 6.46 -7.64 -4.94
CA LEU A 95 6.10 -7.36 -3.55
C LEU A 95 6.79 -8.27 -2.53
N GLY A 96 7.60 -9.24 -2.99
CA GLY A 96 8.30 -10.17 -2.12
C GLY A 96 7.49 -11.40 -1.72
N CYS A 97 6.35 -11.66 -2.36
CA CYS A 97 5.56 -12.87 -2.12
C CYS A 97 6.33 -14.11 -2.64
N THR A 98 6.55 -15.08 -1.76
CA THR A 98 7.35 -16.27 -2.08
C THR A 98 6.54 -17.55 -2.16
N ASN A 99 5.29 -17.53 -1.70
CA ASN A 99 4.41 -18.70 -1.60
C ASN A 99 2.98 -18.38 -2.06
N THR A 100 2.88 -17.63 -3.17
CA THR A 100 1.61 -17.20 -3.75
C THR A 100 1.59 -17.53 -5.23
N VAL A 101 0.49 -18.12 -5.68
CA VAL A 101 0.18 -18.34 -7.10
C VAL A 101 -1.27 -17.96 -7.34
N PHE A 102 -1.48 -17.02 -8.26
CA PHE A 102 -2.79 -16.67 -8.78
C PHE A 102 -3.02 -17.42 -10.09
N THR A 103 -4.24 -17.95 -10.28
CA THR A 103 -4.70 -18.62 -11.51
C THR A 103 -5.92 -17.94 -12.11
N ASN A 104 -6.59 -17.07 -11.33
CA ASN A 104 -7.71 -16.28 -11.81
C ASN A 104 -7.84 -14.97 -10.99
N PRO A 105 -8.55 -13.94 -11.52
CA PRO A 105 -8.70 -12.65 -10.84
C PRO A 105 -9.86 -12.61 -9.84
N THR A 106 -10.62 -13.69 -9.70
CA THR A 106 -11.88 -13.73 -8.93
C THR A 106 -11.72 -14.32 -7.54
N GLY A 107 -10.81 -15.27 -7.39
CA GLY A 107 -10.65 -16.11 -6.20
C GLY A 107 -11.54 -17.35 -6.18
N LEU A 108 -12.19 -17.68 -7.31
CA LEU A 108 -12.88 -18.95 -7.45
C LEU A 108 -11.88 -20.10 -7.31
N PRO A 109 -12.31 -21.27 -6.80
CA PRO A 109 -11.43 -22.39 -6.52
C PRO A 109 -10.69 -22.89 -7.77
N ASP A 110 -9.39 -23.04 -7.62
CA ASP A 110 -8.50 -23.71 -8.57
C ASP A 110 -7.42 -24.42 -7.73
N GLU A 111 -7.08 -25.65 -8.06
CA GLU A 111 -6.16 -26.48 -7.27
C GLU A 111 -4.74 -25.90 -7.16
N ASN A 112 -4.35 -25.07 -8.14
CA ASN A 112 -3.05 -24.42 -8.16
C ASN A 112 -3.05 -23.03 -7.50
N GLN A 113 -4.23 -22.44 -7.24
CA GLN A 113 -4.35 -21.12 -6.63
C GLN A 113 -4.14 -21.18 -5.13
N HIS A 114 -3.15 -20.48 -4.64
CA HIS A 114 -2.88 -20.43 -3.21
C HIS A 114 -2.16 -19.15 -2.79
N ILE A 115 -2.30 -18.81 -1.52
CA ILE A 115 -1.62 -17.69 -0.88
C ILE A 115 -1.26 -18.01 0.57
N THR A 116 -0.26 -17.33 1.12
CA THR A 116 0.01 -17.33 2.57
C THR A 116 -0.54 -16.05 3.22
N ALA A 117 -0.77 -16.08 4.52
CA ALA A 117 -1.17 -14.89 5.26
C ALA A 117 -0.09 -13.79 5.19
N HIS A 118 1.19 -14.16 5.21
CA HIS A 118 2.29 -13.23 5.05
C HIS A 118 2.26 -12.52 3.68
N ASP A 119 2.15 -13.30 2.60
CA ASP A 119 2.13 -12.72 1.25
C ASP A 119 0.88 -11.85 1.02
N MET A 120 -0.28 -12.27 1.57
CA MET A 120 -1.50 -11.45 1.51
C MET A 120 -1.35 -10.13 2.28
N ALA A 121 -0.58 -10.11 3.37
CA ALA A 121 -0.29 -8.90 4.11
C ALA A 121 0.54 -7.92 3.26
N LEU A 122 1.57 -8.39 2.55
CA LEU A 122 2.36 -7.57 1.62
C LEU A 122 1.49 -6.97 0.51
N ILE A 123 0.58 -7.77 -0.05
CA ILE A 123 -0.35 -7.31 -1.09
C ILE A 123 -1.32 -6.27 -0.53
N MET A 124 -1.89 -6.50 0.66
CA MET A 124 -2.81 -5.56 1.30
C MET A 124 -2.12 -4.24 1.64
N GLU A 125 -0.89 -4.28 2.15
CA GLU A 125 -0.09 -3.10 2.44
C GLU A 125 0.16 -2.27 1.17
N ALA A 126 0.57 -2.91 0.07
CA ALA A 126 0.76 -2.24 -1.21
C ALA A 126 -0.55 -1.63 -1.75
N ALA A 127 -1.67 -2.35 -1.66
CA ALA A 127 -2.97 -1.85 -2.08
C ALA A 127 -3.42 -0.65 -1.23
N MET A 128 -3.28 -0.74 0.08
CA MET A 128 -3.63 0.33 1.02
C MET A 128 -2.69 1.55 0.96
N ALA A 129 -1.53 1.45 0.31
CA ALA A 129 -0.70 2.60 -0.01
C ALA A 129 -1.34 3.51 -1.08
N ASN A 130 -2.25 2.99 -1.91
CA ASN A 130 -2.98 3.74 -2.92
C ASN A 130 -4.25 4.40 -2.32
N ASP A 131 -4.37 5.72 -2.44
CA ASP A 131 -5.51 6.50 -1.88
C ASP A 131 -6.86 6.10 -2.46
N THR A 132 -6.90 5.80 -3.76
CA THR A 132 -8.12 5.34 -4.44
C THR A 132 -8.55 3.98 -3.91
N PHE A 133 -7.60 3.05 -3.77
CA PHE A 133 -7.91 1.73 -3.20
C PHE A 133 -8.44 1.86 -1.77
N ARG A 134 -7.83 2.69 -0.92
CA ARG A 134 -8.31 2.92 0.47
C ARG A 134 -9.75 3.42 0.48
N THR A 135 -10.08 4.36 -0.41
CA THR A 135 -11.43 4.89 -0.52
C THR A 135 -12.44 3.81 -0.90
N ILE A 136 -12.10 2.99 -1.90
CA ILE A 136 -12.96 1.90 -2.39
C ILE A 136 -13.11 0.82 -1.31
N ALA A 137 -12.02 0.40 -0.67
CA ALA A 137 -12.01 -0.65 0.35
C ALA A 137 -12.78 -0.27 1.64
N ALA A 138 -12.95 1.04 1.90
CA ALA A 138 -13.73 1.57 3.03
C ALA A 138 -15.22 1.81 2.69
N THR A 139 -15.65 1.54 1.45
CA THR A 139 -17.00 1.87 0.98
C THR A 139 -18.00 0.78 1.36
N THR A 140 -19.03 1.17 2.10
CA THR A 140 -20.12 0.26 2.53
C THR A 140 -21.20 0.05 1.49
N SER A 141 -21.43 1.04 0.62
CA SER A 141 -22.40 0.98 -0.45
C SER A 141 -22.00 1.90 -1.60
N TYR A 142 -22.23 1.46 -2.83
CA TYR A 142 -21.95 2.24 -4.04
C TYR A 142 -23.12 2.15 -5.01
N THR A 143 -23.59 3.28 -5.52
CA THR A 143 -24.67 3.30 -6.51
C THR A 143 -24.06 3.42 -7.91
N LEU A 144 -24.14 2.34 -8.68
CA LEU A 144 -23.84 2.38 -10.11
C LEU A 144 -24.95 3.14 -10.83
N PRO A 145 -24.63 4.16 -11.62
CA PRO A 145 -25.61 4.87 -12.42
C PRO A 145 -26.18 3.97 -13.54
N ALA A 146 -27.22 4.45 -14.21
CA ALA A 146 -27.69 3.84 -15.46
C ALA A 146 -26.54 3.80 -16.47
N THR A 147 -26.49 2.70 -17.25
CA THR A 147 -25.49 2.50 -18.30
C THR A 147 -26.10 2.62 -19.69
N ASN A 148 -25.30 2.41 -20.72
CA ASN A 148 -25.79 2.32 -22.10
C ASN A 148 -26.78 1.16 -22.35
N VAL A 149 -26.79 0.14 -21.49
CA VAL A 149 -27.65 -1.06 -21.60
C VAL A 149 -28.70 -1.09 -20.50
N SER A 150 -28.36 -0.75 -19.27
CA SER A 150 -29.25 -0.74 -18.11
C SER A 150 -29.82 0.66 -17.88
N GLY A 151 -31.14 0.82 -17.99
CA GLY A 151 -31.81 2.11 -17.78
C GLY A 151 -32.00 2.51 -16.32
N GLY A 152 -31.59 1.70 -15.36
CA GLY A 152 -31.75 1.93 -13.93
C GLY A 152 -30.45 1.88 -13.15
N GLU A 153 -30.41 2.57 -12.02
CA GLU A 153 -29.30 2.48 -11.07
C GLU A 153 -29.24 1.10 -10.40
N ARG A 154 -28.04 0.66 -10.02
CA ARG A 154 -27.81 -0.56 -9.21
C ARG A 154 -27.10 -0.18 -7.93
N VAL A 155 -27.73 -0.44 -6.79
CA VAL A 155 -27.12 -0.24 -5.49
C VAL A 155 -26.32 -1.48 -5.11
N LEU A 156 -25.02 -1.33 -5.01
CA LEU A 156 -24.09 -2.34 -4.55
C LEU A 156 -23.91 -2.19 -3.04
N THR A 157 -24.01 -3.29 -2.30
CA THR A 157 -23.81 -3.31 -0.85
C THR A 157 -22.60 -4.16 -0.51
N ASN A 158 -21.76 -3.65 0.36
CA ASN A 158 -20.58 -4.36 0.82
C ASN A 158 -20.96 -5.30 1.97
N ASN A 159 -20.61 -6.57 1.80
CA ASN A 159 -20.82 -7.57 2.85
C ASN A 159 -19.72 -7.52 3.93
N PHE A 160 -18.65 -6.78 3.72
CA PHE A 160 -17.55 -6.65 4.69
C PHE A 160 -18.05 -5.87 5.92
N THR A 161 -18.40 -6.61 6.96
CA THR A 161 -19.11 -6.12 8.16
C THR A 161 -18.27 -5.18 8.98
N MET A 162 -16.94 -5.37 9.05
CA MET A 162 -16.05 -4.61 9.95
C MET A 162 -16.03 -3.09 9.70
N ILE A 163 -16.42 -2.63 8.50
CA ILE A 163 -16.53 -1.19 8.19
C ILE A 163 -17.96 -0.64 8.30
N ASN A 164 -18.97 -1.50 8.51
CA ASN A 164 -20.36 -1.08 8.55
C ASN A 164 -20.81 -0.86 10.00
N SER A 165 -21.01 0.40 10.38
CA SER A 165 -21.38 0.80 11.75
C SER A 165 -22.73 0.26 12.24
N THR A 166 -23.54 -0.34 11.38
CA THR A 166 -24.82 -0.98 11.74
C THR A 166 -24.72 -2.49 11.85
N SER A 167 -23.54 -3.07 11.59
CA SER A 167 -23.28 -4.51 11.64
C SER A 167 -22.75 -4.93 13.02
N ASP A 168 -23.07 -6.16 13.44
CA ASP A 168 -22.55 -6.76 14.66
C ASP A 168 -21.01 -6.96 14.61
N GLY A 169 -20.44 -7.16 13.40
CA GLY A 169 -18.99 -7.27 13.19
C GLY A 169 -18.25 -5.93 13.07
N TYR A 170 -18.93 -4.78 13.32
CA TYR A 170 -18.30 -3.48 13.20
C TYR A 170 -17.12 -3.28 14.13
N TYR A 171 -15.97 -2.85 13.56
CA TYR A 171 -14.78 -2.52 14.32
C TYR A 171 -14.28 -1.12 13.93
N LYS A 172 -14.53 -0.14 14.80
CA LYS A 172 -14.25 1.29 14.53
C LYS A 172 -12.84 1.57 14.00
N PRO A 173 -11.75 0.90 14.46
CA PRO A 173 -10.42 1.10 13.89
C PRO A 173 -10.22 0.55 12.48
N CYS A 174 -11.10 -0.33 11.98
CA CYS A 174 -10.99 -0.90 10.63
C CYS A 174 -11.19 0.21 9.59
N ILE A 175 -10.24 0.33 8.66
CA ILE A 175 -10.24 1.37 7.62
C ILE A 175 -10.44 0.81 6.21
N GLY A 176 -10.60 -0.47 6.06
CA GLY A 176 -10.91 -1.13 4.79
C GLY A 176 -10.51 -2.59 4.78
N GLY A 177 -11.06 -3.34 3.85
CA GLY A 177 -10.74 -4.75 3.72
C GLY A 177 -11.57 -5.49 2.69
N LYS A 178 -11.44 -6.80 2.70
CA LYS A 178 -12.20 -7.72 1.85
C LYS A 178 -12.42 -9.05 2.56
N GLU A 179 -13.63 -9.53 2.53
CA GLU A 179 -13.97 -10.89 2.92
C GLU A 179 -14.12 -11.80 1.70
N GLY A 180 -14.09 -13.08 1.94
CA GLY A 180 -14.37 -14.08 0.93
C GLY A 180 -14.77 -15.41 1.56
N TYR A 181 -15.52 -16.20 0.79
CA TYR A 181 -15.87 -17.55 1.14
C TYR A 181 -15.98 -18.42 -0.10
N THR A 182 -15.42 -19.60 -0.02
CA THR A 182 -15.76 -20.74 -0.89
C THR A 182 -15.77 -21.99 -0.02
N GLU A 183 -16.40 -23.05 -0.46
CA GLU A 183 -16.37 -24.31 0.28
C GLU A 183 -14.94 -24.84 0.46
N ALA A 184 -14.07 -24.62 -0.54
CA ALA A 184 -12.67 -25.05 -0.49
C ALA A 184 -11.79 -24.18 0.41
N SER A 185 -12.04 -22.87 0.50
CA SER A 185 -11.24 -21.93 1.28
C SER A 185 -11.66 -21.81 2.74
N GLY A 186 -12.92 -22.15 3.07
CA GLY A 186 -13.55 -21.63 4.29
C GLY A 186 -13.72 -20.10 4.21
N SER A 187 -13.95 -19.45 5.32
CA SER A 187 -14.02 -17.99 5.40
C SER A 187 -12.64 -17.37 5.36
N THR A 188 -12.50 -16.29 4.60
CA THR A 188 -11.29 -15.46 4.53
C THR A 188 -11.63 -14.03 4.87
N LEU A 189 -10.75 -13.35 5.58
CA LEU A 189 -10.87 -11.94 5.90
C LEU A 189 -9.49 -11.28 5.83
N VAL A 190 -9.42 -10.16 5.12
CA VAL A 190 -8.23 -9.32 4.99
C VAL A 190 -8.62 -7.89 5.30
N CYS A 191 -7.98 -7.26 6.27
CA CYS A 191 -8.28 -5.88 6.60
C CYS A 191 -7.07 -5.10 7.10
N GLU A 192 -7.13 -3.78 6.97
CA GLU A 192 -6.25 -2.85 7.67
C GLU A 192 -7.04 -2.10 8.73
N ALA A 193 -6.44 -1.92 9.89
CA ALA A 193 -6.99 -1.12 10.97
C ALA A 193 -5.97 -0.08 11.44
N SER A 194 -6.45 1.09 11.88
CA SER A 194 -5.63 2.20 12.34
C SER A 194 -6.10 2.70 13.70
N LYS A 195 -5.17 2.76 14.67
CA LYS A 195 -5.42 3.27 16.02
C LYS A 195 -4.12 3.83 16.60
N ASN A 196 -4.16 5.00 17.24
CA ASN A 196 -3.01 5.58 17.93
C ASN A 196 -1.75 5.72 17.05
N ASN A 197 -1.89 6.19 15.83
CA ASN A 197 -0.81 6.31 14.82
C ASN A 197 -0.13 4.97 14.45
N MET A 198 -0.73 3.85 14.78
CA MET A 198 -0.28 2.54 14.36
C MET A 198 -1.29 1.95 13.39
N LYS A 199 -0.80 1.33 12.33
CA LYS A 199 -1.58 0.56 11.36
C LYS A 199 -1.24 -0.91 11.51
N LEU A 200 -2.25 -1.76 11.46
CA LEU A 200 -2.12 -3.20 11.49
C LEU A 200 -2.90 -3.81 10.34
N VAL A 201 -2.28 -4.76 9.65
CA VAL A 201 -2.96 -5.61 8.67
C VAL A 201 -3.28 -6.95 9.35
N CYS A 202 -4.53 -7.37 9.24
CA CYS A 202 -5.00 -8.65 9.77
C CYS A 202 -5.47 -9.55 8.64
N ILE A 203 -4.98 -10.80 8.65
CA ILE A 203 -5.30 -11.83 7.67
C ILE A 203 -5.83 -13.07 8.40
N VAL A 204 -7.06 -13.45 8.09
CA VAL A 204 -7.65 -14.72 8.49
C VAL A 204 -7.88 -15.55 7.23
N LEU A 205 -7.26 -16.71 7.14
CA LEU A 205 -7.44 -17.67 6.04
C LEU A 205 -7.96 -19.00 6.60
N ASN A 206 -8.91 -19.60 5.90
CA ASN A 206 -9.54 -20.86 6.27
C ASN A 206 -10.19 -20.80 7.67
N GLY A 207 -10.81 -19.66 7.98
CA GLY A 207 -11.58 -19.46 9.20
C GLY A 207 -12.92 -20.19 9.17
N ALA A 208 -13.51 -20.38 10.33
CA ALA A 208 -14.86 -20.91 10.42
C ALA A 208 -15.89 -19.84 10.01
N SER A 209 -16.99 -20.27 9.41
CA SER A 209 -18.06 -19.35 9.02
C SER A 209 -18.68 -18.66 10.23
N GLY A 210 -18.87 -17.34 10.13
CA GLY A 210 -19.56 -16.50 11.12
C GLY A 210 -18.74 -16.12 12.34
N VAL A 211 -17.41 -16.39 12.35
CA VAL A 211 -16.51 -16.02 13.48
C VAL A 211 -15.26 -15.26 13.03
N THR A 212 -15.04 -15.07 11.73
CA THR A 212 -13.83 -14.42 11.21
C THR A 212 -13.68 -12.98 11.64
N ASP A 213 -14.79 -12.26 11.83
CA ASP A 213 -14.78 -10.88 12.33
C ASP A 213 -14.26 -10.85 13.78
N ASP A 214 -14.78 -11.73 14.63
CA ASP A 214 -14.35 -11.84 16.04
C ASP A 214 -12.88 -12.24 16.15
N GLU A 215 -12.42 -13.17 15.31
CA GLU A 215 -11.01 -13.59 15.24
C GLU A 215 -10.12 -12.41 14.81
N ALA A 216 -10.52 -11.66 13.77
CA ALA A 216 -9.78 -10.50 13.30
C ALA A 216 -9.76 -9.39 14.36
N ILE A 217 -10.88 -9.08 15.00
CA ILE A 217 -10.97 -8.11 16.09
C ILE A 217 -10.07 -8.49 17.26
N ALA A 218 -10.05 -9.78 17.65
CA ALA A 218 -9.20 -10.26 18.73
C ALA A 218 -7.70 -10.10 18.39
N LEU A 219 -7.29 -10.43 17.16
CA LEU A 219 -5.91 -10.26 16.67
C LEU A 219 -5.50 -8.79 16.61
N LEU A 220 -6.37 -7.92 16.08
CA LEU A 220 -6.13 -6.48 15.99
C LEU A 220 -6.02 -5.85 17.38
N ASN A 221 -6.93 -6.20 18.31
CA ASN A 221 -6.85 -5.73 19.69
C ASN A 221 -5.56 -6.20 20.35
N TYR A 222 -5.16 -7.47 20.18
CA TYR A 222 -3.88 -7.95 20.69
C TYR A 222 -2.71 -7.10 20.16
N GLY A 223 -2.70 -6.79 18.86
CA GLY A 223 -1.67 -5.96 18.27
C GLY A 223 -1.67 -4.55 18.87
N PHE A 224 -2.81 -3.87 18.91
CA PHE A 224 -2.91 -2.51 19.45
C PHE A 224 -2.66 -2.41 20.96
N ASP A 225 -2.92 -3.45 21.72
CA ASP A 225 -2.77 -3.46 23.18
C ASP A 225 -1.35 -3.85 23.62
N ASN A 226 -0.60 -4.57 22.77
CA ASN A 226 0.73 -5.09 23.14
C ASN A 226 1.89 -4.43 22.38
N PHE A 227 1.62 -3.65 21.34
CA PHE A 227 2.64 -2.99 20.53
C PHE A 227 2.36 -1.49 20.44
N ALA A 228 3.40 -0.71 20.23
CA ALA A 228 3.32 0.73 20.05
C ALA A 228 4.37 1.23 19.06
N PRO A 229 4.12 2.39 18.40
CA PRO A 229 5.15 3.09 17.67
C PRO A 229 6.29 3.50 18.60
N LEU A 230 7.50 3.11 18.28
CA LEU A 230 8.73 3.55 18.91
C LEU A 230 9.46 4.48 17.94
N THR A 231 9.63 5.74 18.34
CA THR A 231 10.37 6.71 17.56
C THR A 231 11.86 6.42 17.69
N ILE A 232 12.53 6.30 16.58
CA ILE A 232 13.99 6.20 16.48
C ILE A 232 14.52 7.63 16.34
N ALA A 233 15.43 8.02 17.21
CA ALA A 233 16.02 9.33 17.15
C ALA A 233 16.91 9.51 15.91
N ASP A 234 16.96 10.75 15.39
CA ASP A 234 17.94 11.11 14.38
C ASP A 234 19.35 10.92 14.96
N ASP A 235 20.23 10.31 14.20
CA ASP A 235 21.62 10.17 14.55
C ASP A 235 22.48 10.90 13.49
N ASP A 236 22.83 12.14 13.78
CA ASP A 236 23.65 12.98 12.90
C ASP A 236 25.03 12.38 12.62
N PHE A 237 25.58 11.58 13.55
CA PHE A 237 26.87 10.95 13.37
C PHE A 237 26.83 9.80 12.35
N ASN A 238 25.77 8.98 12.41
CA ASN A 238 25.53 7.88 11.47
C ASN A 238 24.64 8.29 10.31
N ARG A 239 24.22 9.57 10.23
CA ARG A 239 23.32 10.13 9.20
C ARG A 239 22.01 9.36 9.08
N LEU A 240 21.51 8.92 10.20
CA LEU A 240 20.22 8.27 10.28
C LEU A 240 19.13 9.35 10.29
N SER A 241 18.32 9.39 9.26
CA SER A 241 17.00 10.01 9.35
C SER A 241 16.17 9.14 10.25
N GLY A 242 15.87 9.62 11.46
CA GLY A 242 15.03 8.91 12.41
C GLY A 242 13.72 8.45 11.78
N GLY A 243 13.09 7.52 12.40
CA GLY A 243 11.87 6.91 11.87
C GLY A 243 10.98 6.40 13.00
N THR A 244 10.03 5.58 12.63
CA THR A 244 9.16 4.92 13.59
C THR A 244 9.13 3.44 13.27
N VAL A 245 9.42 2.62 14.28
CA VAL A 245 9.27 1.17 14.21
C VAL A 245 8.12 0.73 15.12
N ILE A 246 7.55 -0.43 14.90
CA ILE A 246 6.50 -0.98 15.77
C ILE A 246 7.13 -2.03 16.67
N ALA A 247 7.19 -1.74 17.95
CA ALA A 247 7.83 -2.60 18.94
C ALA A 247 6.87 -2.95 20.09
N PRO A 248 7.14 -4.02 20.87
CA PRO A 248 6.37 -4.32 22.06
C PRO A 248 6.33 -3.14 23.03
N ASN A 249 5.21 -2.99 23.74
CA ASN A 249 5.04 -1.92 24.73
C ASN A 249 6.17 -1.92 25.76
N GLY A 250 6.76 -0.74 25.96
CA GLY A 250 7.89 -0.55 26.88
C GLY A 250 9.25 -0.88 26.29
N ALA A 251 9.35 -1.26 25.01
CA ALA A 251 10.62 -1.32 24.30
C ALA A 251 11.24 0.05 24.16
N THR A 252 12.57 0.09 24.15
CA THR A 252 13.40 1.28 23.88
C THR A 252 14.37 0.97 22.74
N GLU A 253 15.03 1.97 22.19
CA GLU A 253 16.05 1.76 21.15
C GLU A 253 17.15 0.80 21.58
N ASP A 254 17.53 0.78 22.86
CA ASP A 254 18.53 -0.14 23.42
C ASP A 254 18.13 -1.63 23.35
N ASN A 255 16.84 -1.90 23.14
CA ASN A 255 16.33 -3.27 22.98
C ASN A 255 16.37 -3.76 21.53
N LEU A 256 16.74 -2.88 20.59
CA LEU A 256 16.77 -3.18 19.16
C LEU A 256 18.17 -3.63 18.75
N THR A 257 18.21 -4.55 17.80
CA THR A 257 19.41 -4.85 17.02
C THR A 257 19.19 -4.40 15.58
N THR A 258 20.26 -4.05 14.87
CA THR A 258 20.17 -3.49 13.52
C THR A 258 21.01 -4.27 12.54
N GLU A 259 20.58 -4.26 11.28
CA GLU A 259 21.30 -4.80 10.14
C GLU A 259 21.17 -3.81 8.98
N ASP A 260 22.31 -3.42 8.41
CA ASP A 260 22.34 -2.47 7.31
C ASP A 260 22.50 -3.20 5.98
N THR A 261 21.67 -2.85 5.01
CA THR A 261 21.74 -3.34 3.63
C THR A 261 21.96 -2.16 2.69
N SER A 262 22.76 -2.35 1.64
CA SER A 262 23.03 -1.31 0.63
C SER A 262 22.51 -1.80 -0.72
N SER A 263 21.69 -0.95 -1.38
CA SER A 263 21.23 -1.14 -2.76
C SER A 263 21.14 0.21 -3.46
N ASP A 264 21.68 0.29 -4.68
CA ASP A 264 21.62 1.49 -5.53
C ASP A 264 22.11 2.78 -4.87
N GLY A 265 23.13 2.68 -3.98
CA GLY A 265 23.69 3.83 -3.26
C GLY A 265 22.86 4.29 -2.06
N GLN A 266 21.78 3.60 -1.75
CA GLN A 266 20.99 3.83 -0.54
C GLN A 266 21.27 2.75 0.49
N ILE A 267 21.48 3.15 1.74
CA ILE A 267 21.64 2.23 2.86
C ILE A 267 20.31 2.19 3.61
N THR A 268 19.76 1.01 3.77
CA THR A 268 18.57 0.76 4.58
C THR A 268 18.96 0.03 5.85
N ARG A 269 18.62 0.57 7.00
CA ARG A 269 18.78 -0.07 8.31
C ARG A 269 17.49 -0.81 8.68
N GLN A 270 17.58 -2.11 8.83
CA GLN A 270 16.52 -2.94 9.38
C GLN A 270 16.67 -3.03 10.89
N TYR A 271 15.60 -2.77 11.63
CA TYR A 271 15.53 -2.93 13.08
C TYR A 271 14.87 -4.25 13.46
N TYR A 272 15.41 -4.90 14.48
CA TYR A 272 14.89 -6.15 15.02
C TYR A 272 14.67 -6.03 16.53
N PHE A 273 13.57 -6.60 17.00
CA PHE A 273 13.32 -6.84 18.42
C PHE A 273 13.28 -8.35 18.66
N GLY A 274 14.23 -8.89 19.47
CA GLY A 274 14.32 -10.32 19.72
C GLY A 274 14.47 -11.17 18.46
N GLY A 275 15.13 -10.65 17.42
CA GLY A 275 15.31 -11.32 16.14
C GLY A 275 14.13 -11.19 15.16
N THR A 276 13.03 -10.52 15.56
CA THR A 276 11.89 -10.23 14.68
C THR A 276 12.04 -8.84 14.06
N PRO A 277 11.90 -8.66 12.73
CA PRO A 277 11.95 -7.36 12.11
C PRO A 277 10.78 -6.49 12.57
N VAL A 278 11.05 -5.24 12.95
CA VAL A 278 10.06 -4.31 13.51
C VAL A 278 9.93 -3.00 12.73
N GLY A 279 10.77 -2.80 11.74
CA GLY A 279 10.72 -1.64 10.84
C GLY A 279 12.09 -1.29 10.26
N THR A 280 12.11 -0.32 9.37
CA THR A 280 13.31 0.15 8.67
C THR A 280 13.48 1.65 8.81
N ALA A 281 14.71 2.13 8.69
CA ALA A 281 15.03 3.53 8.46
C ALA A 281 16.05 3.65 7.31
N ILE A 282 16.05 4.79 6.65
CA ILE A 282 16.98 5.09 5.56
C ILE A 282 18.18 5.84 6.14
N LEU A 283 19.38 5.40 5.82
CA LEU A 283 20.61 6.13 6.07
C LEU A 283 20.92 6.97 4.84
N GLU A 284 21.04 8.28 5.01
CA GLU A 284 21.46 9.17 3.92
C GLU A 284 22.92 8.94 3.57
N ASP A 285 23.23 8.68 2.29
CA ASP A 285 24.60 8.51 1.85
C ASP A 285 25.35 9.86 1.87
N ALA A 286 26.58 9.82 2.38
CA ALA A 286 27.45 10.98 2.50
C ALA A 286 27.78 11.67 1.17
N GLU A 287 27.87 10.90 0.10
CA GLU A 287 28.22 11.42 -1.22
C GLU A 287 27.05 12.15 -1.87
N GLN A 288 25.81 11.76 -1.59
CA GLN A 288 24.62 12.39 -2.17
C GLN A 288 24.36 13.76 -1.54
N GLN A 289 24.50 13.90 -0.22
CA GLN A 289 24.38 15.20 0.47
C GLN A 289 25.44 16.21 0.03
N THR A 290 26.68 15.78 -0.20
CA THR A 290 27.73 16.67 -0.70
C THR A 290 27.44 17.13 -2.12
N ASN A 291 26.87 16.28 -2.96
CA ASN A 291 26.45 16.65 -4.31
C ASN A 291 25.24 17.58 -4.31
N ASP A 292 24.22 17.32 -3.48
CA ASP A 292 23.04 18.16 -3.36
C ASP A 292 23.35 19.51 -2.71
N ALA A 293 24.22 19.55 -1.72
CA ALA A 293 24.72 20.79 -1.13
C ALA A 293 25.56 21.61 -2.11
N ALA A 294 26.41 20.95 -2.91
CA ALA A 294 27.18 21.60 -3.98
C ALA A 294 26.29 22.13 -5.09
N VAL A 295 25.31 21.37 -5.55
CA VAL A 295 24.32 21.78 -6.57
C VAL A 295 23.44 22.92 -6.04
N THR A 296 23.00 22.87 -4.79
CA THR A 296 22.22 23.92 -4.15
C THR A 296 23.05 25.18 -3.97
N GLY A 297 24.32 25.03 -3.53
CA GLY A 297 25.27 26.15 -3.43
C GLY A 297 25.54 26.80 -4.77
N GLN A 298 25.68 26.03 -5.85
CA GLN A 298 25.88 26.51 -7.21
C GLN A 298 24.65 27.23 -7.74
N LYS A 299 23.44 26.69 -7.56
CA LYS A 299 22.18 27.37 -7.90
C LYS A 299 21.98 28.68 -7.14
N ASN A 300 22.34 28.73 -5.85
CA ASN A 300 22.25 29.92 -5.04
C ASN A 300 23.29 30.99 -5.50
N MET A 301 24.49 30.58 -5.91
CA MET A 301 25.47 31.50 -6.49
C MET A 301 25.05 32.04 -7.85
N GLU A 302 24.47 31.20 -8.71
CA GLU A 302 23.94 31.63 -10.02
C GLU A 302 22.75 32.59 -9.85
N ALA A 303 21.84 32.32 -8.89
CA ALA A 303 20.76 33.22 -8.54
C ALA A 303 21.25 34.55 -7.97
N ALA A 304 22.27 34.54 -7.11
CA ALA A 304 22.91 35.75 -6.57
C ALA A 304 23.63 36.56 -7.66
N GLN A 305 24.30 35.91 -8.61
CA GLN A 305 24.92 36.55 -9.78
C GLN A 305 23.88 37.14 -10.71
N ALA A 306 22.77 36.44 -10.99
CA ALA A 306 21.67 36.93 -11.79
C ALA A 306 20.98 38.15 -11.14
N TYR A 307 20.78 38.11 -9.81
CA TYR A 307 20.26 39.24 -9.04
C TYR A 307 21.18 40.45 -9.07
N SER A 308 22.51 40.24 -8.91
CA SER A 308 23.48 41.36 -9.00
C SER A 308 23.59 41.95 -10.40
N ALA A 309 23.44 41.16 -11.44
CA ALA A 309 23.43 41.62 -12.83
C ALA A 309 22.17 42.42 -13.17
N SER A 310 21.03 42.17 -12.50
CA SER A 310 19.77 42.89 -12.71
C SER A 310 19.63 44.19 -11.89
N HIS A 311 20.46 44.38 -10.83
CA HIS A 311 20.40 45.51 -9.92
C HIS A 311 21.75 46.23 -9.77
N THR A 312 22.10 47.06 -10.71
CA THR A 312 23.39 47.75 -10.82
C THR A 312 23.62 48.93 -9.86
N THR A 313 22.91 49.00 -8.74
CA THR A 313 23.09 50.09 -7.75
C THR A 313 22.98 49.69 -6.28
N ALA A 314 23.58 48.58 -5.83
CA ALA A 314 23.76 48.34 -4.41
C ALA A 314 25.24 48.15 -4.06
N PRO A 315 25.74 48.74 -2.95
CA PRO A 315 27.17 48.76 -2.66
C PRO A 315 27.63 47.34 -2.22
N TYR A 316 28.73 46.93 -2.82
CA TYR A 316 29.42 45.62 -2.69
C TYR A 316 29.83 45.17 -1.27
N TYR A 317 29.54 45.93 -0.23
CA TYR A 317 30.06 45.71 1.11
C TYR A 317 29.29 44.71 1.98
N ILE A 318 28.06 44.33 1.61
CA ILE A 318 27.20 43.43 2.44
C ILE A 318 27.42 41.96 2.09
N ILE A 319 27.77 41.63 0.85
CA ILE A 319 27.90 40.22 0.39
C ILE A 319 29.26 39.65 0.85
N GLY A 320 30.31 40.43 0.94
CA GLY A 320 31.62 40.02 1.47
C GLY A 320 31.63 39.64 2.95
N ALA A 321 30.75 40.26 3.75
CA ALA A 321 30.68 39.99 5.19
C ALA A 321 29.99 38.68 5.54
N ILE A 322 29.02 38.27 4.76
CA ILE A 322 28.28 37.00 4.98
C ILE A 322 29.12 35.79 4.53
N GLY A 323 29.81 35.88 3.40
CA GLY A 323 30.70 34.83 2.91
C GLY A 323 31.92 34.62 3.83
N ALA A 324 32.48 35.70 4.39
CA ALA A 324 33.62 35.62 5.33
C ALA A 324 33.21 35.04 6.70
N ALA A 325 32.00 35.30 7.17
CA ALA A 325 31.46 34.73 8.41
C ALA A 325 31.23 33.20 8.29
N PHE A 326 30.74 32.74 7.14
CA PHE A 326 30.56 31.29 6.89
C PHE A 326 31.90 30.55 6.78
N LEU A 327 32.89 31.12 6.11
CA LEU A 327 34.22 30.52 6.00
C LEU A 327 34.96 30.47 7.38
N LEU A 328 34.80 31.47 8.22
CA LEU A 328 35.36 31.50 9.56
C LEU A 328 34.65 30.50 10.50
N PHE A 329 33.37 30.31 10.35
CA PHE A 329 32.62 29.33 11.11
C PHE A 329 33.00 27.88 10.74
N PHE A 330 33.18 27.58 9.46
CA PHE A 330 33.68 26.27 8.98
C PHE A 330 35.13 26.01 9.41
N LEU A 331 36.01 27.02 9.38
CA LEU A 331 37.40 26.90 9.86
C LEU A 331 37.44 26.65 11.37
N PHE A 332 36.51 27.25 12.13
CA PHE A 332 36.44 27.06 13.59
C PHE A 332 35.94 25.65 13.95
N LEU A 333 34.98 25.09 13.18
CA LEU A 333 34.50 23.70 13.31
C LEU A 333 35.62 22.69 12.98
N MET A 334 36.37 22.91 11.89
CA MET A 334 37.48 22.04 11.51
C MET A 334 38.61 22.05 12.55
N ILE A 335 38.93 23.19 13.18
CA ILE A 335 39.97 23.28 14.22
C ILE A 335 39.48 22.57 15.51
N LYS A 336 38.16 22.52 15.77
CA LYS A 336 37.61 21.83 16.94
C LYS A 336 37.63 20.31 16.80
N VAL A 337 37.42 19.80 15.57
CA VAL A 337 37.50 18.37 15.25
C VAL A 337 38.92 17.83 15.25
N ILE A 338 39.95 18.67 14.92
CA ILE A 338 41.37 18.27 14.93
C ILE A 338 41.97 18.30 16.35
N LYS A 339 41.29 18.93 17.33
CA LYS A 339 41.78 19.05 18.72
C LYS A 339 40.99 18.19 19.74
N SER A 340 40.00 17.42 19.30
CA SER A 340 39.32 16.37 20.08
C SER A 340 39.80 15.00 19.62
#